data_7a96432885044eb9898ef35211f14bec
#
_entry.id   7a96432885044eb9898ef35211f14bec
#
_cell.length_a   1.000
_cell.length_b   1.000
_cell.length_c   1.000
_cell.angle_alpha   90.00
_cell.angle_beta   90.00
_cell.angle_gamma   90.00
#
_symmetry.space_group_name_H-M   'P 1'
#
loop_
_entity.id
_entity.type
_entity.pdbx_description
1 polymer ?
#
loop_
_entity_poly.entity_id
_entity_poly.type
_entity_poly.pdbx_seq_one_letter_code
_entity_poly.pdbx_strand_id
1 'polypeptide(L)'
;MIDINNEVYDNPWTFDGDIFTSGDIKEYYGFVYCITNTIINRQYIGRKYFWAFRTPKGKKRKQKQESDWKKYYGSCPELKDDLKLYGKEIFRREILSLHTTKGNCNYAVSYTHLTLPTMWYV
;
A
#
# COMPACT_ATOMS: atom_id res chain seq x y z
N MET A 1 10.78 -0.56 -25.54
CA MET A 1 10.13 0.75 -25.57
C MET A 1 9.32 0.95 -24.30
N ILE A 2 9.44 2.09 -23.71
CA ILE A 2 8.67 2.39 -22.52
C ILE A 2 7.24 2.71 -22.93
N ASP A 3 6.28 1.97 -22.40
CA ASP A 3 4.89 2.27 -22.59
C ASP A 3 4.53 3.46 -21.71
N ILE A 4 4.11 4.56 -22.32
CA ILE A 4 3.74 5.77 -21.59
C ILE A 4 2.54 5.56 -20.66
N ASN A 5 1.74 4.53 -20.92
CA ASN A 5 0.61 4.17 -20.07
C ASN A 5 1.01 3.26 -18.92
N ASN A 6 2.24 2.78 -18.95
CA ASN A 6 2.77 1.92 -17.93
C ASN A 6 3.41 2.82 -16.85
N GLU A 7 2.65 3.11 -15.81
CA GLU A 7 3.07 4.01 -14.76
C GLU A 7 4.14 3.37 -13.88
N VAL A 8 5.40 3.50 -14.28
CA VAL A 8 6.51 3.08 -13.42
C VAL A 8 6.77 4.19 -12.42
N TYR A 9 6.62 3.89 -11.16
CA TYR A 9 6.89 4.81 -10.07
C TYR A 9 7.95 4.22 -9.15
N ASP A 10 8.53 5.05 -8.27
CA ASP A 10 9.64 4.64 -7.43
C ASP A 10 9.25 3.49 -6.50
N ASN A 11 10.07 2.45 -6.49
CA ASN A 11 9.90 1.27 -5.64
C ASN A 11 8.47 0.73 -5.71
N PRO A 12 8.03 0.29 -6.89
CA PRO A 12 6.61 -0.04 -7.10
C PRO A 12 6.08 -1.14 -6.18
N TRP A 13 4.80 -1.03 -5.85
CA TRP A 13 4.08 -2.14 -5.25
C TRP A 13 4.01 -3.30 -6.24
N THR A 14 4.17 -4.51 -5.74
CA THR A 14 4.00 -5.70 -6.56
C THR A 14 2.83 -6.53 -6.05
N PHE A 15 2.13 -7.17 -6.97
CA PHE A 15 1.08 -8.13 -6.66
C PHE A 15 1.32 -9.36 -7.49
N ASP A 16 1.50 -10.49 -6.82
CA ASP A 16 1.77 -11.77 -7.47
C ASP A 16 2.98 -11.69 -8.41
N GLY A 17 3.99 -10.92 -8.01
CA GLY A 17 5.23 -10.76 -8.75
C GLY A 17 5.24 -9.64 -9.80
N ASP A 18 4.10 -9.06 -10.12
CA ASP A 18 3.98 -8.03 -11.14
C ASP A 18 3.80 -6.64 -10.52
N ILE A 19 4.31 -5.61 -11.19
CA ILE A 19 4.13 -4.24 -10.77
C ILE A 19 2.64 -3.87 -10.83
N PHE A 20 2.14 -3.30 -9.74
CA PHE A 20 0.75 -2.87 -9.64
C PHE A 20 0.64 -1.38 -10.00
N THR A 21 -0.25 -1.07 -10.93
CA THR A 21 -0.43 0.30 -11.45
C THR A 21 -1.85 0.79 -11.22
N SER A 22 -2.09 2.07 -11.49
CA SER A 22 -3.44 2.64 -11.41
C SER A 22 -4.44 1.91 -12.31
N GLY A 23 -3.99 1.38 -13.44
CA GLY A 23 -4.86 0.60 -14.34
C GLY A 23 -5.30 -0.73 -13.74
N ASP A 24 -4.61 -1.22 -12.72
CA ASP A 24 -4.94 -2.48 -12.07
C ASP A 24 -5.94 -2.33 -10.92
N ILE A 25 -6.24 -1.10 -10.52
CA ILE A 25 -7.16 -0.86 -9.40
C ILE A 25 -8.57 -1.37 -9.70
N LYS A 26 -9.08 -1.09 -10.89
CA LYS A 26 -10.42 -1.54 -11.34
C LYS A 26 -11.48 -1.25 -10.27
N GLU A 27 -12.17 -2.29 -9.80
CA GLU A 27 -13.23 -2.17 -8.79
C GLU A 27 -12.72 -2.29 -7.35
N TYR A 28 -11.42 -2.50 -7.17
CA TYR A 28 -10.89 -2.68 -5.83
C TYR A 28 -10.91 -1.37 -5.04
N TYR A 29 -11.25 -1.47 -3.77
CA TYR A 29 -11.29 -0.33 -2.86
C TYR A 29 -9.96 -0.13 -2.15
N GLY A 30 -9.31 -1.22 -1.78
CA GLY A 30 -8.05 -1.16 -1.05
C GLY A 30 -7.32 -2.49 -1.09
N PHE A 31 -6.21 -2.53 -0.36
CA PHE A 31 -5.35 -3.71 -0.33
C PHE A 31 -4.72 -3.90 1.04
N VAL A 32 -4.40 -5.16 1.33
CA VAL A 32 -3.57 -5.53 2.46
C VAL A 32 -2.16 -5.71 1.94
N TYR A 33 -1.19 -5.20 2.65
CA TYR A 33 0.18 -5.18 2.19
C TYR A 33 1.16 -5.74 3.20
N CYS A 34 2.34 -6.10 2.69
CA CYS A 34 3.51 -6.41 3.48
C CYS A 34 4.66 -5.54 2.99
N ILE A 35 5.24 -4.75 3.88
CA ILE A 35 6.43 -3.96 3.61
C ILE A 35 7.59 -4.62 4.36
N THR A 36 8.63 -5.00 3.62
CA THR A 36 9.76 -5.73 4.19
C THR A 36 11.01 -4.88 4.16
N ASN A 37 11.64 -4.71 5.33
CA ASN A 37 12.99 -4.20 5.42
C ASN A 37 13.93 -5.35 5.06
N THR A 38 14.53 -5.28 3.87
CA THR A 38 15.33 -6.39 3.34
C THR A 38 16.68 -6.56 4.01
N ILE A 39 17.14 -5.55 4.76
CA ILE A 39 18.43 -5.63 5.47
C ILE A 39 18.28 -6.44 6.77
N ILE A 40 17.25 -6.15 7.58
CA ILE A 40 17.03 -6.82 8.85
C ILE A 40 15.90 -7.85 8.78
N ASN A 41 15.30 -8.01 7.62
CA ASN A 41 14.20 -8.95 7.37
C ASN A 41 13.01 -8.73 8.31
N ARG A 42 12.67 -7.48 8.57
CA ARG A 42 11.49 -7.11 9.37
C ARG A 42 10.33 -6.80 8.45
N GLN A 43 9.16 -7.35 8.76
CA GLN A 43 7.97 -7.21 7.94
C GLN A 43 6.89 -6.42 8.67
N TYR A 44 6.20 -5.55 7.92
CA TYR A 44 5.10 -4.73 8.43
C TYR A 44 3.86 -5.03 7.61
N ILE A 45 2.77 -5.39 8.29
CA ILE A 45 1.48 -5.69 7.67
C ILE A 45 0.52 -4.55 7.96
N GLY A 46 -0.20 -4.12 6.93
CA GLY A 46 -1.21 -3.09 7.08
C GLY A 46 -2.16 -3.07 5.90
N ARG A 47 -2.96 -2.03 5.84
CA ARG A 47 -3.89 -1.81 4.76
C ARG A 47 -3.78 -0.39 4.23
N LYS A 48 -4.15 -0.21 2.97
CA LYS A 48 -4.23 1.10 2.34
C LYS A 48 -5.41 1.10 1.37
N TYR A 49 -6.11 2.20 1.32
CA TYR A 49 -7.20 2.37 0.36
C TYR A 49 -6.67 3.07 -0.89
N PHE A 50 -7.13 2.64 -2.05
CA PHE A 50 -6.78 3.29 -3.31
C PHE A 50 -7.44 4.66 -3.45
N TRP A 51 -8.56 4.86 -2.78
CA TRP A 51 -9.39 6.05 -2.96
C TRP A 51 -9.47 6.87 -1.69
N ALA A 52 -9.45 8.18 -1.87
CA ALA A 52 -9.69 9.15 -0.82
C ALA A 52 -10.85 10.03 -1.23
N PHE A 53 -11.63 10.47 -0.23
CA PHE A 53 -12.75 11.37 -0.47
C PHE A 53 -12.37 12.72 0.11
N ARG A 54 -12.11 13.68 -0.77
CA ARG A 54 -11.64 15.02 -0.39
C ARG A 54 -12.48 16.06 -1.10
N THR A 55 -12.62 17.22 -0.45
CA THR A 55 -13.24 18.37 -1.07
C THR A 55 -12.15 19.16 -1.81
N PRO A 56 -12.17 19.17 -3.14
CA PRO A 56 -11.18 19.92 -3.91
C PRO A 56 -11.33 21.42 -3.65
N LYS A 57 -10.24 22.15 -3.82
CA LYS A 57 -10.26 23.61 -3.68
C LYS A 57 -11.29 24.23 -4.60
N GLY A 58 -12.16 25.08 -4.06
CA GLY A 58 -13.23 25.70 -4.84
C GLY A 58 -14.49 24.87 -5.03
N LYS A 59 -14.53 23.67 -4.46
CA LYS A 59 -15.71 22.79 -4.51
C LYS A 59 -16.33 22.67 -3.13
N LYS A 60 -17.63 22.37 -3.09
CA LYS A 60 -18.37 22.24 -1.83
C LYS A 60 -18.58 20.80 -1.40
N ARG A 61 -18.44 19.83 -2.31
CA ARG A 61 -18.69 18.41 -2.05
C ARG A 61 -17.40 17.62 -2.10
N LYS A 62 -17.33 16.59 -1.27
CA LYS A 62 -16.24 15.63 -1.34
C LYS A 62 -16.30 14.89 -2.67
N GLN A 63 -15.13 14.69 -3.25
CA GLN A 63 -15.00 13.95 -4.50
C GLN A 63 -14.07 12.76 -4.28
N LYS A 64 -14.34 11.67 -4.99
CA LYS A 64 -13.50 10.49 -5.00
C LYS A 64 -12.23 10.80 -5.78
N GLN A 65 -11.08 10.62 -5.14
CA GLN A 65 -9.78 10.85 -5.75
C GLN A 65 -8.87 9.69 -5.43
N GLU A 66 -7.95 9.40 -6.34
CA GLU A 66 -6.93 8.40 -6.08
C GLU A 66 -6.06 8.88 -4.92
N SER A 67 -5.82 8.00 -3.95
CA SER A 67 -5.01 8.31 -2.78
C SER A 67 -3.52 8.33 -3.12
N ASP A 68 -2.68 8.58 -2.13
CA ASP A 68 -1.22 8.56 -2.27
C ASP A 68 -0.62 7.15 -2.18
N TRP A 69 -1.39 6.13 -2.50
CA TRP A 69 -0.98 4.74 -2.30
C TRP A 69 0.34 4.38 -2.97
N LYS A 70 0.66 5.01 -4.11
CA LYS A 70 1.93 4.74 -4.83
C LYS A 70 3.15 5.15 -4.02
N LYS A 71 3.01 6.19 -3.20
CA LYS A 71 4.09 6.74 -2.38
C LYS A 71 4.03 6.25 -0.93
N TYR A 72 3.03 5.48 -0.60
CA TYR A 72 2.74 5.11 0.78
C TYR A 72 3.70 4.03 1.26
N TYR A 73 4.31 4.25 2.41
CA TYR A 73 5.21 3.29 3.08
C TYR A 73 4.74 2.94 4.48
N GLY A 74 3.44 3.06 4.75
CA GLY A 74 2.91 2.75 6.06
C GLY A 74 2.86 3.95 6.99
N SER A 75 2.22 3.77 8.14
CA SER A 75 2.03 4.84 9.13
C SER A 75 2.61 4.48 10.50
N CYS A 76 3.19 3.30 10.67
CA CYS A 76 3.78 2.85 11.91
C CYS A 76 5.03 3.67 12.24
N PRO A 77 5.18 4.18 13.47
CA PRO A 77 6.36 4.96 13.84
C PRO A 77 7.67 4.20 13.67
N GLU A 78 7.71 2.92 14.01
CA GLU A 78 8.90 2.10 13.84
C GLU A 78 9.31 1.98 12.37
N LEU A 79 8.32 1.83 11.49
CA LEU A 79 8.58 1.76 10.06
C LEU A 79 9.11 3.10 9.54
N LYS A 80 8.57 4.22 10.01
CA LYS A 80 9.05 5.55 9.63
C LYS A 80 10.49 5.77 10.05
N ASP A 81 10.86 5.30 11.24
CA ASP A 81 12.24 5.38 11.72
C ASP A 81 13.16 4.53 10.86
N ASP A 82 12.73 3.31 10.52
CA ASP A 82 13.49 2.44 9.62
C ASP A 82 13.71 3.06 8.25
N LEU A 83 12.68 3.73 7.72
CA LEU A 83 12.79 4.42 6.42
C LEU A 83 13.86 5.51 6.45
N LYS A 84 13.95 6.25 7.54
CA LYS A 84 14.97 7.28 7.70
C LYS A 84 16.37 6.68 7.83
N LEU A 85 16.48 5.55 8.54
CA LEU A 85 17.77 4.93 8.83
C LEU A 85 18.33 4.19 7.63
N TYR A 86 17.50 3.43 6.93
CA TYR A 86 17.95 2.54 5.86
C TYR A 86 17.71 3.08 4.45
N GLY A 87 16.81 4.05 4.29
CA GLY A 87 16.40 4.55 2.97
C GLY A 87 15.29 3.71 2.37
N LYS A 88 14.52 4.33 1.49
CA LYS A 88 13.33 3.69 0.90
C LYS A 88 13.68 2.55 -0.05
N GLU A 89 14.83 2.61 -0.68
CA GLU A 89 15.23 1.68 -1.74
C GLU A 89 15.37 0.24 -1.27
N ILE A 90 15.66 0.04 0.02
CA ILE A 90 15.86 -1.31 0.55
C ILE A 90 14.55 -1.97 0.94
N PHE A 91 13.45 -1.24 0.94
CA PHE A 91 12.15 -1.77 1.33
C PHE A 91 11.43 -2.38 0.15
N ARG A 92 10.90 -3.58 0.35
CA ARG A 92 10.08 -4.27 -0.64
C ARG A 92 8.61 -4.10 -0.25
N ARG A 93 7.82 -3.59 -1.17
CA ARG A 93 6.39 -3.37 -0.95
C ARG A 93 5.60 -4.39 -1.77
N GLU A 94 4.85 -5.22 -1.08
CA GLU A 94 4.07 -6.28 -1.72
C GLU A 94 2.60 -6.17 -1.32
N ILE A 95 1.73 -6.35 -2.29
CA ILE A 95 0.30 -6.43 -2.04
C ILE A 95 -0.02 -7.90 -1.78
N LEU A 96 -0.60 -8.19 -0.62
CA LEU A 96 -0.97 -9.55 -0.24
C LEU A 96 -2.35 -9.92 -0.76
N SER A 97 -3.30 -8.98 -0.71
CA SER A 97 -4.66 -9.23 -1.17
C SER A 97 -5.34 -7.93 -1.55
N LEU A 98 -6.28 -8.02 -2.50
CA LEU A 98 -7.06 -6.90 -3.00
C LEU A 98 -8.51 -7.08 -2.55
N HIS A 99 -9.15 -5.96 -2.18
CA HIS A 99 -10.49 -5.99 -1.60
C HIS A 99 -11.37 -4.92 -2.20
N THR A 100 -12.64 -5.26 -2.43
CA THR A 100 -13.61 -4.36 -3.05
C THR A 100 -14.34 -3.50 -2.03
N THR A 101 -14.24 -3.82 -0.74
CA THR A 101 -14.89 -3.05 0.32
C THR A 101 -13.93 -2.73 1.45
N LYS A 102 -14.23 -1.66 2.16
CA LYS A 102 -13.48 -1.25 3.34
C LYS A 102 -13.52 -2.32 4.44
N GLY A 103 -14.69 -2.91 4.65
CA GLY A 103 -14.87 -3.95 5.67
C GLY A 103 -14.04 -5.19 5.40
N ASN A 104 -14.02 -5.66 4.16
CA ASN A 104 -13.23 -6.81 3.77
C ASN A 104 -11.74 -6.55 3.93
N CYS A 105 -11.29 -5.34 3.60
CA CYS A 105 -9.89 -4.96 3.77
C CYS A 105 -9.48 -5.00 5.24
N ASN A 106 -10.31 -4.46 6.12
CA ASN A 106 -10.05 -4.47 7.56
C ASN A 106 -10.03 -5.88 8.13
N TYR A 107 -10.96 -6.71 7.70
CA TYR A 107 -11.04 -8.11 8.14
C TYR A 107 -9.78 -8.88 7.73
N ALA A 108 -9.34 -8.69 6.50
CA ALA A 108 -8.17 -9.39 5.98
C ALA A 108 -6.89 -9.03 6.74
N VAL A 109 -6.73 -7.77 7.17
CA VAL A 109 -5.60 -7.37 8.01
C VAL A 109 -5.60 -8.14 9.32
N SER A 110 -6.75 -8.20 9.99
CA SER A 110 -6.87 -8.91 11.26
C SER A 110 -6.57 -10.39 11.11
N TYR A 111 -7.09 -11.00 10.05
CA TYR A 111 -6.85 -12.41 9.77
C TYR A 111 -5.37 -12.70 9.49
N THR A 112 -4.74 -11.86 8.69
CA THR A 112 -3.33 -11.99 8.36
C THR A 112 -2.46 -11.91 9.61
N HIS A 113 -2.80 -11.01 10.53
CA HIS A 113 -2.07 -10.87 11.79
C HIS A 113 -2.16 -12.14 12.64
N LEU A 114 -3.32 -12.76 12.68
CA LEU A 114 -3.49 -14.00 13.45
C LEU A 114 -2.67 -15.15 12.90
N THR A 115 -2.46 -15.19 11.57
CA THR A 115 -1.71 -16.26 10.92
C THR A 115 -0.22 -15.98 10.86
N LEU A 116 0.21 -14.73 11.02
CA LEU A 116 1.60 -14.30 10.90
C LEU A 116 2.01 -13.48 12.12
N PRO A 117 2.12 -14.11 13.30
CA PRO A 117 2.32 -13.39 14.56
C PRO A 117 3.66 -12.69 14.68
N THR A 118 4.64 -13.02 13.85
CA THR A 118 5.95 -12.37 13.85
C THR A 118 5.99 -11.08 13.05
N MET A 119 4.92 -10.76 12.33
CA MET A 119 4.84 -9.55 11.54
C MET A 119 4.31 -8.38 12.37
N TRP A 120 4.71 -7.17 11.97
CA TRP A 120 4.33 -5.95 12.66
C TRP A 120 3.12 -5.32 11.99
N TYR A 121 2.23 -4.75 12.79
CA TYR A 121 1.09 -3.99 12.29
C TYR A 121 1.48 -2.56 11.97
N VAL A 122 0.83 -2.05 10.95
CA VAL A 122 0.98 -0.67 10.56
C VAL A 122 -0.38 0.02 10.59
#